data_bb8a424ff8d5f80f4e98016dca1610cd
#
_entry.id   bb8a424ff8d5f80f4e98016dca1610cd
#
_cell.length_a   1.000
_cell.length_b   1.000
_cell.length_c   1.000
_cell.angle_alpha   90.00
_cell.angle_beta   90.00
_cell.angle_gamma   90.00
#
_symmetry.space_group_name_H-M   'P 1'
#
loop_
_entity.id
_entity.type
_entity.pdbx_description
1 polymer ?
#
loop_
_entity_poly.entity_id
_entity_poly.type
_entity_poly.pdbx_seq_one_letter_code
_entity_poly.pdbx_strand_id
1 'polypeptide(L)'
;MKFYDSLGPNPKLVRMFAAEKGFAFPQLEQVDIMAGANRSGPYLEKNPAGQLPALELDDGRVIAETVAICEYLEELKPRPALIGENAGDRAETRMWTRRVEWKITQPLADGFRFAEGLPLFKSRIRTIPEAAEGLKAIARDGLLWLDEQMAGRDTIVPKRLTLADVVLFAFLEFGASVGQSFDPSLKNLAGWFEKLKSRPSAEA
;
A
#
# COMPACT_ATOMS: atom_id res chain seq x y z
N MET A 1 9.09 19.96 0.73
CA MET A 1 8.37 18.73 1.17
C MET A 1 9.37 17.71 1.71
N LYS A 2 9.01 17.00 2.80
CA LYS A 2 9.79 15.93 3.40
C LYS A 2 8.95 14.65 3.50
N PHE A 3 9.46 13.54 3.00
CA PHE A 3 8.81 12.23 3.11
C PHE A 3 9.41 11.45 4.28
N TYR A 4 8.57 11.09 5.25
CA TYR A 4 8.91 10.22 6.37
C TYR A 4 8.70 8.77 5.94
N ASP A 5 9.82 8.11 5.65
CA ASP A 5 9.88 6.76 5.11
C ASP A 5 10.19 5.71 6.18
N SER A 6 9.92 4.46 5.89
CA SER A 6 10.24 3.32 6.73
C SER A 6 10.14 2.00 5.98
N LEU A 7 10.37 0.90 6.70
CA LEU A 7 10.09 -0.45 6.22
C LEU A 7 8.59 -0.73 6.15
N GLY A 8 8.20 -1.63 5.24
CA GLY A 8 6.85 -2.14 5.13
C GLY A 8 6.10 -1.72 3.86
N PRO A 9 4.90 -2.26 3.64
CA PRO A 9 4.19 -2.12 2.37
C PRO A 9 3.66 -0.70 2.13
N ASN A 10 3.26 0.02 3.19
CA ASN A 10 2.71 1.36 3.06
C ASN A 10 3.74 2.40 2.55
N PRO A 11 4.95 2.52 3.13
CA PRO A 11 5.98 3.39 2.58
C PRO A 11 6.39 2.97 1.15
N LYS A 12 6.56 1.66 0.90
CA LYS A 12 6.89 1.14 -0.42
C LYS A 12 5.84 1.53 -1.47
N LEU A 13 4.56 1.42 -1.15
CA LEU A 13 3.46 1.84 -2.02
C LEU A 13 3.63 3.30 -2.48
N VAL A 14 3.93 4.20 -1.56
CA VAL A 14 4.09 5.62 -1.88
C VAL A 14 5.35 5.86 -2.72
N ARG A 15 6.47 5.18 -2.41
CA ARG A 15 7.69 5.27 -3.22
C ARG A 15 7.46 4.74 -4.64
N MET A 16 6.82 3.58 -4.77
CA MET A 16 6.47 3.00 -6.08
C MET A 16 5.57 3.94 -6.87
N PHE A 17 4.53 4.51 -6.26
CA PHE A 17 3.66 5.49 -6.90
C PHE A 17 4.43 6.73 -7.36
N ALA A 18 5.29 7.28 -6.51
CA ALA A 18 6.15 8.41 -6.85
C ALA A 18 7.10 8.08 -8.01
N ALA A 19 7.70 6.88 -8.01
CA ALA A 19 8.57 6.41 -9.09
C ALA A 19 7.81 6.28 -10.43
N GLU A 20 6.60 5.72 -10.43
CA GLU A 20 5.73 5.67 -11.61
C GLU A 20 5.39 7.07 -12.15
N LYS A 21 5.26 8.04 -11.26
CA LYS A 21 5.07 9.45 -11.61
C LYS A 21 6.38 10.13 -12.09
N GLY A 22 7.54 9.48 -11.94
CA GLY A 22 8.84 10.14 -12.09
C GLY A 22 8.99 11.31 -11.12
N PHE A 23 8.46 11.18 -9.92
CA PHE A 23 8.54 12.18 -8.85
C PHE A 23 9.63 11.77 -7.85
N ALA A 24 10.55 12.68 -7.54
CA ALA A 24 11.54 12.51 -6.50
C ALA A 24 11.19 13.39 -5.29
N PHE A 25 11.19 12.80 -4.10
CA PHE A 25 10.99 13.57 -2.88
C PHE A 25 12.21 14.47 -2.61
N PRO A 26 12.02 15.79 -2.42
CA PRO A 26 13.14 16.72 -2.16
C PRO A 26 13.94 16.37 -0.89
N GLN A 27 13.26 15.85 0.13
CA GLN A 27 13.85 15.37 1.37
C GLN A 27 13.21 14.05 1.76
N LEU A 28 14.03 13.12 2.27
CA LEU A 28 13.61 11.83 2.78
C LEU A 28 14.20 11.63 4.17
N GLU A 29 13.37 11.28 5.14
CA GLU A 29 13.77 10.95 6.50
C GLU A 29 13.36 9.51 6.83
N GLN A 30 14.36 8.68 7.12
CA GLN A 30 14.10 7.31 7.56
C GLN A 30 13.69 7.29 9.02
N VAL A 31 12.51 6.74 9.30
CA VAL A 31 11.98 6.57 10.66
C VAL A 31 12.04 5.09 11.02
N ASP A 32 12.82 4.75 12.04
CA ASP A 32 12.99 3.36 12.46
C ASP A 32 11.73 2.82 13.14
N ILE A 33 10.90 2.12 12.36
CA ILE A 33 9.69 1.47 12.87
C ILE A 33 10.03 0.32 13.84
N MET A 34 11.17 -0.35 13.68
CA MET A 34 11.58 -1.46 14.56
C MET A 34 11.92 -0.94 15.93
N ALA A 35 12.66 0.15 16.02
CA ALA A 35 12.94 0.85 17.29
C ALA A 35 11.73 1.59 17.89
N GLY A 36 10.61 1.68 17.16
CA GLY A 36 9.42 2.40 17.61
C GLY A 36 9.54 3.93 17.53
N ALA A 37 10.46 4.46 16.70
CA ALA A 37 10.66 5.90 16.55
C ALA A 37 9.38 6.63 16.12
N ASN A 38 8.52 5.96 15.36
CA ASN A 38 7.19 6.46 14.98
C ASN A 38 6.19 6.57 16.14
N ARG A 39 6.53 6.10 17.33
CA ARG A 39 5.72 6.17 18.57
C ARG A 39 6.34 7.11 19.60
N SER A 40 7.38 7.88 19.24
CA SER A 40 8.00 8.89 20.08
C SER A 40 7.34 10.26 19.91
N GLY A 41 7.54 11.16 20.92
CA GLY A 41 6.96 12.50 20.92
C GLY A 41 7.21 13.29 19.65
N PRO A 42 8.47 13.40 19.15
CA PRO A 42 8.76 14.20 17.95
C PRO A 42 8.01 13.73 16.69
N TYR A 43 7.81 12.42 16.51
CA TYR A 43 7.05 11.92 15.38
C TYR A 43 5.52 12.04 15.60
N LEU A 44 5.05 11.79 16.83
CA LEU A 44 3.62 11.91 17.15
C LEU A 44 3.11 13.37 17.04
N GLU A 45 3.98 14.37 17.21
CA GLU A 45 3.66 15.77 16.91
C GLU A 45 3.41 16.00 15.40
N LYS A 46 4.07 15.22 14.52
CA LYS A 46 3.86 15.26 13.07
C LYS A 46 2.64 14.44 12.64
N ASN A 47 2.56 13.21 13.11
CA ASN A 47 1.45 12.30 12.82
C ASN A 47 0.93 11.64 14.09
N PRO A 48 -0.17 12.16 14.69
CA PRO A 48 -0.73 11.64 15.95
C PRO A 48 -1.16 10.17 15.88
N ALA A 49 -1.45 9.63 14.68
CA ALA A 49 -1.73 8.21 14.48
C ALA A 49 -0.48 7.33 14.68
N GLY A 50 0.72 7.92 14.63
CA GLY A 50 1.98 7.22 14.78
C GLY A 50 2.21 6.16 13.70
N GLN A 51 1.64 6.35 12.52
CA GLN A 51 1.78 5.44 11.38
C GLN A 51 2.73 6.04 10.33
N LEU A 52 3.27 5.19 9.49
CA LEU A 52 4.16 5.53 8.39
C LEU A 52 3.59 4.98 7.08
N PRO A 53 3.79 5.70 5.97
CA PRO A 53 4.54 6.94 5.82
C PRO A 53 3.74 8.19 6.18
N ALA A 54 4.43 9.34 6.17
CA ALA A 54 3.82 10.66 6.21
C ALA A 54 4.56 11.62 5.27
N LEU A 55 3.87 12.66 4.80
CA LEU A 55 4.43 13.69 3.93
C LEU A 55 4.24 15.06 4.57
N GLU A 56 5.32 15.71 4.98
CA GLU A 56 5.33 17.10 5.44
C GLU A 56 5.48 18.05 4.25
N LEU A 57 4.56 18.99 4.13
CA LEU A 57 4.55 20.00 3.09
C LEU A 57 5.44 21.20 3.48
N ASP A 58 5.73 22.08 2.51
CA ASP A 58 6.59 23.26 2.74
C ASP A 58 5.92 24.29 3.69
N ASP A 59 4.61 24.24 3.86
CA ASP A 59 3.85 25.08 4.81
C ASP A 59 3.73 24.46 6.21
N GLY A 60 4.35 23.30 6.44
CA GLY A 60 4.37 22.59 7.71
C GLY A 60 3.18 21.67 7.94
N ARG A 61 2.18 21.62 7.06
CA ARG A 61 1.10 20.61 7.14
C ARG A 61 1.66 19.22 6.89
N VAL A 62 1.12 18.23 7.59
CA VAL A 62 1.48 16.83 7.40
C VAL A 62 0.28 16.06 6.83
N ILE A 63 0.48 15.39 5.70
CA ILE A 63 -0.46 14.46 5.10
C ILE A 63 -0.03 13.06 5.49
N ALA A 64 -0.93 12.32 6.14
CA ALA A 64 -0.79 10.90 6.40
C ALA A 64 -1.80 10.13 5.52
N GLU A 65 -1.81 8.79 5.67
CA GLU A 65 -2.56 7.85 4.82
C GLU A 65 -2.03 7.77 3.37
N THR A 66 -1.66 6.57 2.98
CA THR A 66 -0.98 6.33 1.69
C THR A 66 -1.75 6.83 0.49
N VAL A 67 -3.08 6.57 0.47
CA VAL A 67 -3.94 7.00 -0.64
C VAL A 67 -4.01 8.53 -0.71
N ALA A 68 -4.11 9.22 0.43
CA ALA A 68 -4.14 10.69 0.47
C ALA A 68 -2.80 11.28 -0.02
N ILE A 69 -1.67 10.69 0.37
CA ILE A 69 -0.35 11.10 -0.14
C ILE A 69 -0.28 10.89 -1.65
N CYS A 70 -0.70 9.72 -2.16
CA CYS A 70 -0.70 9.44 -3.60
C CYS A 70 -1.64 10.40 -4.39
N GLU A 71 -2.81 10.71 -3.85
CA GLU A 71 -3.72 11.70 -4.47
C GLU A 71 -3.07 13.09 -4.52
N TYR A 72 -2.40 13.51 -3.45
CA TYR A 72 -1.65 14.76 -3.46
C TYR A 72 -0.54 14.79 -4.51
N LEU A 73 0.24 13.71 -4.64
CA LEU A 73 1.27 13.59 -5.68
C LEU A 73 0.68 13.58 -7.09
N GLU A 74 -0.52 12.98 -7.28
CA GLU A 74 -1.24 13.02 -8.56
C GLU A 74 -1.61 14.45 -8.96
N GLU A 75 -2.08 15.27 -8.01
CA GLU A 75 -2.41 16.68 -8.28
C GLU A 75 -1.16 17.52 -8.60
N LEU A 76 -0.02 17.24 -7.94
CA LEU A 76 1.25 17.94 -8.25
C LEU A 76 1.85 17.55 -9.61
N LYS A 77 1.69 16.29 -10.00
CA LYS A 77 2.21 15.75 -11.26
C LYS A 77 1.14 14.89 -11.93
N PRO A 78 0.18 15.47 -12.66
CA PRO A 78 -0.99 14.76 -13.18
C PRO A 78 -0.67 13.63 -14.17
N ARG A 79 0.53 13.61 -14.77
CA ARG A 79 0.92 12.59 -15.74
C ARG A 79 2.16 11.79 -15.32
N PRO A 80 2.16 10.46 -15.57
CA PRO A 80 1.03 9.63 -16.03
C PRO A 80 -0.13 9.63 -15.04
N ALA A 81 -1.37 9.53 -15.52
CA ALA A 81 -2.57 9.59 -14.68
C ALA A 81 -2.81 8.21 -14.00
N LEU A 82 -2.32 8.05 -12.77
CA LEU A 82 -2.48 6.80 -12.02
C LEU A 82 -3.76 6.76 -11.18
N ILE A 83 -4.46 7.89 -11.05
CA ILE A 83 -5.78 7.94 -10.41
C ILE A 83 -6.88 8.16 -11.45
N GLY A 84 -6.58 8.89 -12.53
CA GLY A 84 -7.48 9.07 -13.64
C GLY A 84 -7.55 10.51 -14.14
N GLU A 85 -7.89 10.66 -15.42
CA GLU A 85 -7.89 11.95 -16.10
C GLU A 85 -9.17 12.76 -15.89
N ASN A 86 -10.28 12.09 -15.64
CA ASN A 86 -11.62 12.70 -15.47
C ASN A 86 -12.33 12.12 -14.24
N ALA A 87 -13.50 12.65 -13.92
CA ALA A 87 -14.27 12.26 -12.74
C ALA A 87 -14.67 10.77 -12.75
N GLY A 88 -15.03 10.22 -13.92
CA GLY A 88 -15.37 8.80 -14.08
C GLY A 88 -14.19 7.90 -13.80
N ASP A 89 -13.04 8.19 -14.42
CA ASP A 89 -11.79 7.43 -14.21
C ASP A 89 -11.35 7.47 -12.74
N ARG A 90 -11.41 8.64 -12.11
CA ARG A 90 -11.04 8.80 -10.70
C ARG A 90 -11.98 8.03 -9.78
N ALA A 91 -13.27 8.04 -10.06
CA ALA A 91 -14.26 7.28 -9.29
C ALA A 91 -14.02 5.77 -9.43
N GLU A 92 -13.75 5.29 -10.66
CA GLU A 92 -13.44 3.88 -10.91
C GLU A 92 -12.16 3.43 -10.21
N THR A 93 -11.09 4.21 -10.29
CA THR A 93 -9.84 3.91 -9.59
C THR A 93 -10.05 3.86 -8.07
N ARG A 94 -10.74 4.84 -7.49
CA ARG A 94 -11.04 4.85 -6.05
C ARG A 94 -11.90 3.65 -5.64
N MET A 95 -12.89 3.28 -6.44
CA MET A 95 -13.71 2.09 -6.20
C MET A 95 -12.84 0.83 -6.15
N TRP A 96 -11.95 0.62 -7.11
CA TRP A 96 -11.07 -0.55 -7.13
C TRP A 96 -10.03 -0.51 -6.01
N THR A 97 -9.44 0.65 -5.71
CA THR A 97 -8.54 0.82 -4.56
C THR A 97 -9.24 0.42 -3.25
N ARG A 98 -10.46 0.90 -3.01
CA ARG A 98 -11.24 0.53 -1.81
C ARG A 98 -11.57 -0.95 -1.74
N ARG A 99 -11.89 -1.59 -2.89
CA ARG A 99 -12.12 -3.05 -2.95
C ARG A 99 -10.87 -3.84 -2.59
N VAL A 100 -9.72 -3.45 -3.14
CA VAL A 100 -8.41 -4.04 -2.82
C VAL A 100 -8.10 -3.87 -1.33
N GLU A 101 -8.23 -2.66 -0.80
CA GLU A 101 -7.96 -2.38 0.61
C GLU A 101 -8.82 -3.24 1.54
N TRP A 102 -10.13 -3.19 1.39
CA TRP A 102 -11.04 -3.84 2.33
C TRP A 102 -11.09 -5.37 2.21
N LYS A 103 -10.95 -5.89 1.01
CA LYS A 103 -11.04 -7.34 0.79
C LYS A 103 -9.71 -8.06 0.96
N ILE A 104 -8.58 -7.37 0.74
CA ILE A 104 -7.28 -8.03 0.62
C ILE A 104 -6.25 -7.41 1.55
N THR A 105 -5.84 -6.16 1.32
CA THR A 105 -4.64 -5.63 1.97
C THR A 105 -4.81 -5.33 3.45
N GLN A 106 -5.99 -4.87 3.88
CA GLN A 106 -6.26 -4.66 5.30
C GLN A 106 -6.36 -6.00 6.06
N PRO A 107 -7.14 -7.01 5.60
CA PRO A 107 -7.14 -8.32 6.24
C PRO A 107 -5.77 -9.01 6.25
N LEU A 108 -4.98 -8.90 5.16
CA LEU A 108 -3.62 -9.42 5.10
C LEU A 108 -2.72 -8.76 6.16
N ALA A 109 -2.77 -7.42 6.24
CA ALA A 109 -1.96 -6.67 7.20
C ALA A 109 -2.34 -6.98 8.66
N ASP A 110 -3.63 -7.08 8.96
CA ASP A 110 -4.09 -7.40 10.31
C ASP A 110 -3.84 -8.87 10.66
N GLY A 111 -3.98 -9.78 9.70
CA GLY A 111 -3.56 -11.17 9.84
C GLY A 111 -2.08 -11.28 10.22
N PHE A 112 -1.21 -10.52 9.56
CA PHE A 112 0.22 -10.43 9.93
C PHE A 112 0.42 -9.81 11.31
N ARG A 113 -0.19 -8.66 11.60
CA ARG A 113 -0.04 -7.95 12.88
C ARG A 113 -0.45 -8.79 14.08
N PHE A 114 -1.43 -9.67 13.91
CA PHE A 114 -1.99 -10.50 14.97
C PHE A 114 -1.34 -11.88 15.06
N ALA A 115 -0.46 -12.25 14.12
CA ALA A 115 0.29 -13.50 14.12
C ALA A 115 1.81 -13.24 14.05
N GLU A 116 2.42 -13.29 12.86
CA GLU A 116 3.88 -13.21 12.67
C GLU A 116 4.47 -11.89 13.20
N GLY A 117 3.73 -10.79 13.03
CA GLY A 117 4.09 -9.45 13.53
C GLY A 117 3.74 -9.19 15.00
N LEU A 118 3.06 -10.12 15.68
CA LEU A 118 2.56 -9.90 17.04
C LEU A 118 3.62 -9.39 18.03
N PRO A 119 4.86 -9.92 18.03
CA PRO A 119 5.88 -9.40 18.94
C PRO A 119 6.14 -7.90 18.80
N LEU A 120 6.04 -7.38 17.57
CA LEU A 120 6.23 -5.96 17.26
C LEU A 120 5.00 -5.12 17.58
N PHE A 121 3.79 -5.65 17.34
CA PHE A 121 2.57 -4.85 17.36
C PHE A 121 1.79 -4.89 18.68
N LYS A 122 1.94 -5.93 19.51
CA LYS A 122 1.18 -6.12 20.78
C LYS A 122 1.26 -4.95 21.75
N SER A 123 2.35 -4.18 21.72
CA SER A 123 2.53 -2.99 22.58
C SER A 123 2.14 -1.67 21.90
N ARG A 124 1.76 -1.70 20.61
CA ARG A 124 1.55 -0.50 19.78
C ARG A 124 0.10 -0.28 19.40
N ILE A 125 -0.63 -1.37 19.25
CA ILE A 125 -2.05 -1.39 18.89
C ILE A 125 -2.76 -2.49 19.67
N ARG A 126 -4.09 -2.45 19.70
CA ARG A 126 -4.86 -3.59 20.15
C ARG A 126 -4.71 -4.71 19.12
N THR A 127 -4.21 -5.85 19.56
CA THR A 127 -4.11 -7.06 18.74
C THR A 127 -5.15 -8.09 19.19
N ILE A 128 -5.61 -8.91 18.25
CA ILE A 128 -6.61 -9.98 18.46
C ILE A 128 -6.05 -11.24 17.81
N PRO A 129 -5.10 -11.96 18.46
CA PRO A 129 -4.40 -13.09 17.85
C PRO A 129 -5.34 -14.19 17.35
N GLU A 130 -6.47 -14.42 18.04
CA GLU A 130 -7.49 -15.38 17.64
C GLU A 130 -8.19 -15.04 16.32
N ALA A 131 -8.15 -13.80 15.87
CA ALA A 131 -8.71 -13.39 14.58
C ALA A 131 -7.73 -13.57 13.40
N ALA A 132 -6.46 -13.84 13.66
CA ALA A 132 -5.42 -13.80 12.63
C ALA A 132 -5.72 -14.76 11.45
N GLU A 133 -6.05 -16.02 11.72
CA GLU A 133 -6.34 -16.99 10.66
C GLU A 133 -7.62 -16.67 9.89
N GLY A 134 -8.64 -16.15 10.57
CA GLY A 134 -9.85 -15.67 9.91
C GLY A 134 -9.59 -14.48 8.97
N LEU A 135 -8.74 -13.54 9.38
CA LEU A 135 -8.34 -12.41 8.55
C LEU A 135 -7.52 -12.84 7.33
N LYS A 136 -6.58 -13.77 7.51
CA LYS A 136 -5.83 -14.36 6.40
C LYS A 136 -6.75 -15.11 5.42
N ALA A 137 -7.78 -15.81 5.93
CA ALA A 137 -8.79 -16.44 5.08
C ALA A 137 -9.56 -15.42 4.25
N ILE A 138 -10.02 -14.31 4.88
CA ILE A 138 -10.69 -13.21 4.18
C ILE A 138 -9.81 -12.63 3.06
N ALA A 139 -8.51 -12.45 3.33
CA ALA A 139 -7.56 -11.96 2.31
C ALA A 139 -7.44 -12.95 1.14
N ARG A 140 -7.36 -14.27 1.41
CA ARG A 140 -7.33 -15.31 0.37
C ARG A 140 -8.61 -15.31 -0.47
N ASP A 141 -9.78 -15.21 0.15
CA ASP A 141 -11.06 -15.13 -0.55
C ASP A 141 -11.13 -13.87 -1.44
N GLY A 142 -10.60 -12.75 -0.93
CA GLY A 142 -10.46 -11.51 -1.69
C GLY A 142 -9.57 -11.65 -2.92
N LEU A 143 -8.46 -12.39 -2.80
CA LEU A 143 -7.54 -12.68 -3.90
C LEU A 143 -8.18 -13.60 -4.94
N LEU A 144 -8.88 -14.66 -4.51
CA LEU A 144 -9.63 -15.54 -5.40
C LEU A 144 -10.67 -14.75 -6.20
N TRP A 145 -11.48 -13.94 -5.52
CA TRP A 145 -12.44 -13.07 -6.18
C TRP A 145 -11.78 -12.11 -7.18
N LEU A 146 -10.63 -11.51 -6.82
CA LEU A 146 -9.95 -10.57 -7.71
C LEU A 146 -9.35 -11.26 -8.93
N ASP A 147 -8.79 -12.47 -8.77
CA ASP A 147 -8.29 -13.27 -9.89
C ASP A 147 -9.37 -13.50 -10.96
N GLU A 148 -10.59 -13.86 -10.52
CA GLU A 148 -11.74 -14.00 -11.42
C GLU A 148 -12.07 -12.69 -12.14
N GLN A 149 -12.04 -11.55 -11.42
CA GLN A 149 -12.32 -10.24 -12.01
C GLN A 149 -11.26 -9.80 -13.02
N MET A 150 -10.04 -10.32 -12.89
CA MET A 150 -8.91 -9.97 -13.76
C MET A 150 -8.81 -10.87 -15.01
N ALA A 151 -9.73 -11.80 -15.23
CA ALA A 151 -9.74 -12.65 -16.41
C ALA A 151 -9.70 -11.80 -17.70
N GLY A 152 -8.65 -12.01 -18.52
CA GLY A 152 -8.42 -11.25 -19.75
C GLY A 152 -7.98 -9.79 -19.53
N ARG A 153 -7.50 -9.45 -18.36
CA ARG A 153 -7.02 -8.09 -18.02
C ARG A 153 -5.56 -8.11 -17.58
N ASP A 154 -4.84 -7.06 -17.90
CA ASP A 154 -3.45 -6.82 -17.49
C ASP A 154 -3.32 -5.91 -16.27
N THR A 155 -4.42 -5.29 -15.86
CA THR A 155 -4.47 -4.30 -14.77
C THR A 155 -5.81 -4.40 -14.04
N ILE A 156 -5.85 -4.01 -12.77
CA ILE A 156 -7.05 -4.07 -11.92
C ILE A 156 -8.16 -3.19 -12.51
N VAL A 157 -7.84 -1.95 -12.84
CA VAL A 157 -8.72 -1.11 -13.67
C VAL A 157 -8.42 -1.42 -15.13
N PRO A 158 -9.41 -1.82 -15.95
CA PRO A 158 -9.13 -2.25 -17.32
C PRO A 158 -8.33 -1.24 -18.13
N LYS A 159 -7.25 -1.71 -18.77
CA LYS A 159 -6.39 -0.96 -19.70
C LYS A 159 -5.60 0.22 -19.04
N ARG A 160 -5.61 0.35 -17.74
CA ARG A 160 -4.91 1.44 -17.03
C ARG A 160 -4.17 0.91 -15.81
N LEU A 161 -2.86 1.16 -15.73
CA LEU A 161 -2.13 1.05 -14.47
C LEU A 161 -2.62 2.17 -13.53
N THR A 162 -3.03 1.80 -12.34
CA THR A 162 -3.62 2.73 -11.38
C THR A 162 -3.08 2.54 -9.97
N LEU A 163 -3.45 3.42 -9.07
CA LEU A 163 -3.16 3.29 -7.64
C LEU A 163 -3.61 1.95 -7.07
N ALA A 164 -4.72 1.36 -7.56
CA ALA A 164 -5.18 0.05 -7.10
C ALA A 164 -4.14 -1.06 -7.34
N ASP A 165 -3.45 -1.01 -8.48
CA ASP A 165 -2.37 -1.95 -8.82
C ASP A 165 -1.17 -1.77 -7.89
N VAL A 166 -0.77 -0.53 -7.65
CA VAL A 166 0.38 -0.19 -6.78
C VAL A 166 0.12 -0.63 -5.34
N VAL A 167 -1.10 -0.38 -4.84
CA VAL A 167 -1.53 -0.82 -3.49
C VAL A 167 -1.45 -2.34 -3.37
N LEU A 168 -2.06 -3.07 -4.29
CA LEU A 168 -2.06 -4.54 -4.21
C LEU A 168 -0.65 -5.11 -4.32
N PHE A 169 0.15 -4.62 -5.27
CA PHE A 169 1.51 -5.12 -5.49
C PHE A 169 2.37 -5.00 -4.24
N ALA A 170 2.43 -3.82 -3.62
CA ALA A 170 3.24 -3.59 -2.43
C ALA A 170 2.85 -4.51 -1.26
N PHE A 171 1.56 -4.79 -1.10
CA PHE A 171 1.09 -5.68 -0.04
C PHE A 171 1.30 -7.16 -0.36
N LEU A 172 1.22 -7.61 -1.61
CA LEU A 172 1.50 -9.00 -1.96
C LEU A 172 3.00 -9.32 -1.88
N GLU A 173 3.85 -8.38 -2.27
CA GLU A 173 5.29 -8.51 -2.09
C GLU A 173 5.66 -8.59 -0.60
N PHE A 174 5.08 -7.71 0.22
CA PHE A 174 5.21 -7.78 1.67
C PHE A 174 4.68 -9.12 2.21
N GLY A 175 3.50 -9.56 1.80
CA GLY A 175 2.91 -10.84 2.21
C GLY A 175 3.87 -12.00 1.94
N ALA A 176 4.48 -12.05 0.77
CA ALA A 176 5.47 -13.05 0.41
C ALA A 176 6.70 -13.02 1.35
N SER A 177 7.17 -11.83 1.74
CA SER A 177 8.32 -11.66 2.64
C SER A 177 8.06 -12.11 4.08
N VAL A 178 6.79 -12.21 4.49
CA VAL A 178 6.38 -12.60 5.84
C VAL A 178 5.64 -13.95 5.89
N GLY A 179 5.77 -14.76 4.84
CA GLY A 179 5.20 -16.11 4.80
C GLY A 179 3.71 -16.16 4.43
N GLN A 180 3.14 -15.08 3.92
CA GLN A 180 1.76 -14.99 3.44
C GLN A 180 1.71 -14.80 1.91
N SER A 181 2.42 -15.65 1.17
CA SER A 181 2.35 -15.67 -0.29
C SER A 181 0.94 -16.02 -0.77
N PHE A 182 0.50 -15.40 -1.86
CA PHE A 182 -0.74 -15.82 -2.51
C PHE A 182 -0.55 -17.14 -3.29
N ASP A 183 -1.66 -17.82 -3.56
CA ASP A 183 -1.65 -19.09 -4.29
C ASP A 183 -1.24 -18.87 -5.76
N PRO A 184 -0.14 -19.50 -6.24
CA PRO A 184 0.31 -19.36 -7.61
C PRO A 184 -0.65 -19.98 -8.66
N SER A 185 -1.66 -20.74 -8.22
CA SER A 185 -2.71 -21.24 -9.11
C SER A 185 -3.68 -20.13 -9.57
N LEU A 186 -3.67 -18.96 -8.92
CA LEU A 186 -4.39 -17.75 -9.32
C LEU A 186 -3.66 -17.12 -10.51
N LYS A 187 -3.91 -17.63 -11.71
CA LYS A 187 -3.09 -17.38 -12.92
C LYS A 187 -3.16 -15.93 -13.42
N ASN A 188 -4.32 -15.29 -13.28
CA ASN A 188 -4.47 -13.89 -13.69
C ASN A 188 -3.66 -12.97 -12.78
N LEU A 189 -3.74 -13.19 -11.47
CA LEU A 189 -2.95 -12.47 -10.47
C LEU A 189 -1.46 -12.76 -10.59
N ALA A 190 -1.06 -14.02 -10.82
CA ALA A 190 0.34 -14.39 -10.98
C ALA A 190 0.95 -13.67 -12.20
N GLY A 191 0.28 -13.67 -13.35
CA GLY A 191 0.73 -12.96 -14.55
C GLY A 191 0.81 -11.45 -14.34
N TRP A 192 -0.19 -10.87 -13.69
CA TRP A 192 -0.22 -9.46 -13.32
C TRP A 192 0.92 -9.10 -12.36
N PHE A 193 1.17 -9.92 -11.32
CA PHE A 193 2.20 -9.69 -10.32
C PHE A 193 3.60 -9.68 -10.94
N GLU A 194 3.94 -10.66 -11.77
CA GLU A 194 5.24 -10.73 -12.47
C GLU A 194 5.43 -9.53 -13.43
N LYS A 195 4.36 -9.09 -14.09
CA LYS A 195 4.40 -7.90 -14.92
C LYS A 195 4.70 -6.62 -14.12
N LEU A 196 4.10 -6.45 -12.94
CA LEU A 196 4.41 -5.31 -12.08
C LEU A 196 5.81 -5.41 -11.48
N LYS A 197 6.23 -6.59 -11.06
CA LYS A 197 7.55 -6.87 -10.51
C LYS A 197 8.68 -6.53 -11.49
N SER A 198 8.45 -6.67 -12.79
CA SER A 198 9.43 -6.31 -13.83
C SER A 198 9.56 -4.80 -14.07
N ARG A 199 8.74 -3.97 -13.44
CA ARG A 199 8.79 -2.51 -13.62
C ARG A 199 9.92 -1.91 -12.77
N PRO A 200 10.64 -0.88 -13.27
CA PRO A 200 11.66 -0.19 -12.46
C PRO A 200 11.14 0.37 -11.13
N SER A 201 9.87 0.77 -11.09
CA SER A 201 9.23 1.27 -9.87
C SER A 201 9.04 0.22 -8.78
N ALA A 202 9.09 -1.07 -9.10
CA ALA A 202 9.00 -2.14 -8.12
C ALA A 202 10.22 -2.20 -7.19
N GLU A 203 11.35 -1.62 -7.60
CA GLU A 203 12.58 -1.54 -6.81
C GLU A 203 12.64 -0.29 -5.90
N ALA A 204 11.62 0.56 -5.94
CA ALA A 204 11.61 1.82 -5.19
C ALA A 204 11.46 1.65 -3.67
#